data_bb873b868c712f7eda9e539f6f3a6457
#
_entry.id   bb873b868c712f7eda9e539f6f3a6457
#
_cell.length_a   1.000
_cell.length_b   1.000
_cell.length_c   1.000
_cell.angle_alpha   90.00
_cell.angle_beta   90.00
_cell.angle_gamma   90.00
#
_symmetry.space_group_name_H-M   'P 1'
#
loop_
_entity.id
_entity.type
_entity.pdbx_description
1 polymer ?
#
loop_
_entity_poly.entity_id
_entity_poly.type
_entity_poly.pdbx_seq_one_letter_code
_entity_poly.pdbx_strand_id
1 'polypeptide(L)'
;MQQTLNQLGETIRQQVNQSEVESWERLTRVLTHEIMNATAPITSISQSMLNRNDVKGTPLEPGIQAIFDTSSHLSDFVSNYRKMSELEKPTLTDVPLRSLLDEVCKAYPELAWEVSIPSDLIVRADVGMLRQVLMNLTKNATEAGARKMVIVHSSLLLYIGNDGQPIPAENRQSLFVPFFTTKRSGSGIGLSLSRRMMTQQGGMLELAEKPLPDCHVTFILTIAIP
;
A
#
# COMPACT_ATOMS: atom_id res chain seq x y z
N MET A 1 -22.39 36.61 20.12
CA MET A 1 -22.97 35.44 20.81
C MET A 1 -23.23 34.25 19.87
N GLN A 2 -23.91 34.44 18.72
CA GLN A 2 -24.20 33.35 17.75
C GLN A 2 -22.94 32.73 17.11
N GLN A 3 -21.94 33.53 16.75
CA GLN A 3 -20.67 33.04 16.20
C GLN A 3 -19.86 32.19 17.18
N THR A 4 -19.87 32.58 18.47
CA THR A 4 -19.17 31.84 19.53
C THR A 4 -19.85 30.49 19.82
N LEU A 5 -21.18 30.42 19.73
CA LEU A 5 -21.94 29.18 19.86
C LEU A 5 -21.72 28.23 18.68
N ASN A 6 -21.63 28.75 17.47
CA ASN A 6 -21.31 27.94 16.27
C ASN A 6 -19.88 27.38 16.35
N GLN A 7 -18.90 28.20 16.71
CA GLN A 7 -17.52 27.75 16.91
C GLN A 7 -17.40 26.67 17.99
N LEU A 8 -18.12 26.85 19.10
CA LEU A 8 -18.16 25.85 20.19
C LEU A 8 -18.79 24.55 19.70
N GLY A 9 -19.88 24.62 18.92
CA GLY A 9 -20.54 23.46 18.34
C GLY A 9 -19.65 22.70 17.34
N GLU A 10 -18.88 23.41 16.51
CA GLU A 10 -17.90 22.79 15.60
C GLU A 10 -16.75 22.16 16.35
N THR A 11 -16.23 22.81 17.39
CA THR A 11 -15.15 22.26 18.22
C THR A 11 -15.59 20.98 18.95
N ILE A 12 -16.81 20.96 19.50
CA ILE A 12 -17.36 19.77 20.15
C ILE A 12 -17.56 18.64 19.16
N ARG A 13 -18.10 18.92 17.96
CA ARG A 13 -18.23 17.89 16.90
C ARG A 13 -16.89 17.32 16.47
N GLN A 14 -15.88 18.17 16.31
CA GLN A 14 -14.51 17.73 15.98
C GLN A 14 -13.93 16.85 17.10
N GLN A 15 -14.10 17.22 18.36
CA GLN A 15 -13.63 16.44 19.51
C GLN A 15 -14.35 15.08 19.63
N VAL A 16 -15.66 15.04 19.41
CA VAL A 16 -16.44 13.79 19.43
C VAL A 16 -15.99 12.88 18.30
N ASN A 17 -15.89 13.39 17.07
CA ASN A 17 -15.38 12.61 15.92
C ASN A 17 -13.96 12.09 16.16
N GLN A 18 -13.08 12.91 16.72
CA GLN A 18 -11.71 12.52 17.05
C GLN A 18 -11.69 11.40 18.09
N SER A 19 -12.48 11.52 19.15
CA SER A 19 -12.60 10.50 20.21
C SER A 19 -13.18 9.18 19.69
N GLU A 20 -14.15 9.24 18.78
CA GLU A 20 -14.71 8.04 18.14
C GLU A 20 -13.66 7.36 17.26
N VAL A 21 -12.92 8.10 16.45
CA VAL A 21 -11.84 7.57 15.61
C VAL A 21 -10.76 6.91 16.47
N GLU A 22 -10.29 7.56 17.53
CA GLU A 22 -9.29 7.00 18.43
C GLU A 22 -9.78 5.72 19.14
N SER A 23 -11.08 5.68 19.50
CA SER A 23 -11.69 4.50 20.12
C SER A 23 -11.78 3.34 19.12
N TRP A 24 -12.14 3.62 17.86
CA TRP A 24 -12.14 2.65 16.78
C TRP A 24 -10.74 2.13 16.46
N GLU A 25 -9.73 2.99 16.41
CA GLU A 25 -8.33 2.60 16.18
C GLU A 25 -7.84 1.69 17.33
N ARG A 26 -8.16 2.02 18.58
CA ARG A 26 -7.80 1.19 19.72
C ARG A 26 -8.48 -0.18 19.70
N LEU A 27 -9.79 -0.21 19.43
CA LEU A 27 -10.55 -1.45 19.31
C LEU A 27 -10.00 -2.33 18.18
N THR A 28 -9.74 -1.74 17.03
CA THR A 28 -9.14 -2.41 15.88
C THR A 28 -7.79 -3.02 16.22
N ARG A 29 -6.93 -2.29 16.95
CA ARG A 29 -5.62 -2.78 17.39
C ARG A 29 -5.75 -4.00 18.29
N VAL A 30 -6.67 -3.97 19.25
CA VAL A 30 -6.93 -5.11 20.14
C VAL A 30 -7.45 -6.31 19.34
N LEU A 31 -8.45 -6.09 18.48
CA LEU A 31 -9.02 -7.17 17.67
C LEU A 31 -7.99 -7.82 16.73
N THR A 32 -7.16 -7.00 16.06
CA THR A 32 -6.12 -7.53 15.17
C THR A 32 -5.10 -8.34 15.95
N HIS A 33 -4.70 -7.90 17.14
CA HIS A 33 -3.78 -8.63 18.01
C HIS A 33 -4.36 -9.98 18.45
N GLU A 34 -5.62 -10.01 18.90
CA GLU A 34 -6.30 -11.24 19.32
C GLU A 34 -6.50 -12.23 18.17
N ILE A 35 -6.87 -11.72 16.98
CA ILE A 35 -6.99 -12.59 15.79
C ILE A 35 -5.62 -13.18 15.40
N MET A 36 -4.55 -12.39 15.41
CA MET A 36 -3.19 -12.87 15.13
C MET A 36 -2.76 -13.96 16.14
N ASN A 37 -3.04 -13.73 17.43
CA ASN A 37 -2.73 -14.70 18.48
C ASN A 37 -3.51 -16.00 18.31
N ALA A 38 -4.74 -15.95 17.81
CA ALA A 38 -5.56 -17.12 17.56
C ALA A 38 -5.13 -17.87 16.27
N THR A 39 -4.73 -17.16 15.22
CA THR A 39 -4.40 -17.75 13.92
C THR A 39 -2.97 -18.29 13.83
N ALA A 40 -2.00 -17.65 14.50
CA ALA A 40 -0.60 -18.06 14.45
C ALA A 40 -0.35 -19.54 14.88
N PRO A 41 -0.96 -20.03 15.98
CA PRO A 41 -0.86 -21.44 16.35
C PRO A 41 -1.48 -22.38 15.30
N ILE A 42 -2.61 -22.01 14.69
CA ILE A 42 -3.28 -22.82 13.67
C ILE A 42 -2.39 -22.94 12.43
N THR A 43 -1.81 -21.84 11.98
CA THR A 43 -0.86 -21.83 10.85
C THR A 43 0.38 -22.69 11.17
N SER A 44 0.96 -22.54 12.36
CA SER A 44 2.15 -23.31 12.77
C SER A 44 1.87 -24.81 12.87
N ILE A 45 0.74 -25.22 13.48
CA ILE A 45 0.37 -26.62 13.63
C ILE A 45 0.08 -27.24 12.27
N SER A 46 -0.72 -26.59 11.42
CA SER A 46 -1.03 -27.11 10.09
C SER A 46 0.22 -27.23 9.21
N GLN A 47 1.12 -26.26 9.26
CA GLN A 47 2.43 -26.31 8.59
C GLN A 47 3.26 -27.50 9.09
N SER A 48 3.32 -27.70 10.41
CA SER A 48 4.05 -28.82 11.03
C SER A 48 3.46 -30.17 10.59
N MET A 49 2.13 -30.28 10.52
CA MET A 49 1.45 -31.48 10.05
C MET A 49 1.73 -31.79 8.58
N LEU A 50 1.73 -30.77 7.69
CA LEU A 50 2.04 -30.92 6.27
C LEU A 50 3.49 -31.37 6.02
N ASN A 51 4.41 -31.09 6.95
CA ASN A 51 5.80 -31.52 6.83
C ASN A 51 6.03 -32.98 7.26
N ARG A 52 5.03 -33.64 7.87
CA ARG A 52 5.11 -35.00 8.33
C ARG A 52 4.98 -36.00 7.18
N ASN A 53 5.83 -37.01 7.17
CA ASN A 53 5.80 -38.08 6.14
C ASN A 53 4.55 -38.96 6.21
N ASP A 54 3.92 -39.08 7.39
CA ASP A 54 2.70 -39.86 7.60
C ASP A 54 1.42 -39.11 7.19
N VAL A 55 1.54 -37.84 6.80
CA VAL A 55 0.45 -37.02 6.27
C VAL A 55 0.53 -36.90 4.75
N LYS A 56 1.74 -36.81 4.20
CA LYS A 56 1.98 -36.63 2.76
C LYS A 56 1.40 -37.79 1.95
N GLY A 57 0.63 -37.45 0.91
CA GLY A 57 -0.06 -38.40 0.03
C GLY A 57 -1.26 -39.10 0.65
N THR A 58 -1.68 -38.74 1.86
CA THR A 58 -2.90 -39.26 2.49
C THR A 58 -4.14 -38.43 2.16
N PRO A 59 -5.35 -38.97 2.34
CA PRO A 59 -6.60 -38.19 2.17
C PRO A 59 -6.74 -37.01 3.14
N LEU A 60 -5.89 -36.93 4.19
CA LEU A 60 -5.90 -35.80 5.14
C LEU A 60 -5.13 -34.58 4.65
N GLU A 61 -4.14 -34.77 3.78
CA GLU A 61 -3.26 -33.71 3.30
C GLU A 61 -4.04 -32.52 2.69
N PRO A 62 -5.01 -32.69 1.79
CA PRO A 62 -5.77 -31.57 1.23
C PRO A 62 -6.55 -30.78 2.28
N GLY A 63 -7.09 -31.46 3.30
CA GLY A 63 -7.79 -30.79 4.41
C GLY A 63 -6.86 -29.96 5.28
N ILE A 64 -5.69 -30.47 5.62
CA ILE A 64 -4.68 -29.77 6.39
C ILE A 64 -4.11 -28.59 5.58
N GLN A 65 -3.91 -28.75 4.25
CA GLN A 65 -3.49 -27.69 3.36
C GLN A 65 -4.53 -26.55 3.33
N ALA A 66 -5.82 -26.88 3.24
CA ALA A 66 -6.88 -25.88 3.28
C ALA A 66 -6.91 -25.07 4.60
N ILE A 67 -6.66 -25.73 5.74
CA ILE A 67 -6.54 -25.09 7.05
C ILE A 67 -5.32 -24.14 7.07
N PHE A 68 -4.17 -24.59 6.60
CA PHE A 68 -2.96 -23.78 6.49
C PHE A 68 -3.17 -22.54 5.62
N ASP A 69 -3.71 -22.74 4.42
CA ASP A 69 -3.96 -21.64 3.48
C ASP A 69 -4.94 -20.61 4.07
N THR A 70 -6.04 -21.08 4.67
CA THR A 70 -7.04 -20.19 5.28
C THR A 70 -6.48 -19.41 6.45
N SER A 71 -5.73 -20.05 7.33
CA SER A 71 -5.12 -19.38 8.50
C SER A 71 -4.02 -18.41 8.10
N SER A 72 -3.23 -18.74 7.07
CA SER A 72 -2.23 -17.84 6.48
C SER A 72 -2.89 -16.62 5.84
N HIS A 73 -3.92 -16.81 5.04
CA HIS A 73 -4.66 -15.69 4.43
C HIS A 73 -5.28 -14.77 5.48
N LEU A 74 -5.83 -15.32 6.59
CA LEU A 74 -6.40 -14.52 7.68
C LEU A 74 -5.30 -13.73 8.41
N SER A 75 -4.15 -14.32 8.65
CA SER A 75 -2.98 -13.65 9.25
C SER A 75 -2.48 -12.51 8.38
N ASP A 76 -2.38 -12.72 7.07
CA ASP A 76 -1.99 -11.69 6.11
C ASP A 76 -3.02 -10.55 6.05
N PHE A 77 -4.31 -10.89 6.03
CA PHE A 77 -5.39 -9.91 6.06
C PHE A 77 -5.30 -9.01 7.30
N VAL A 78 -5.18 -9.60 8.48
CA VAL A 78 -5.10 -8.87 9.76
C VAL A 78 -3.83 -8.04 9.84
N SER A 79 -2.67 -8.57 9.44
CA SER A 79 -1.40 -7.84 9.39
C SER A 79 -1.50 -6.60 8.48
N ASN A 80 -2.11 -6.77 7.33
CA ASN A 80 -2.31 -5.71 6.36
C ASN A 80 -3.32 -4.67 6.84
N TYR A 81 -4.40 -5.09 7.49
CA TYR A 81 -5.37 -4.17 8.11
C TYR A 81 -4.70 -3.32 9.21
N ARG A 82 -3.84 -3.95 10.02
CA ARG A 82 -3.06 -3.27 11.04
C ARG A 82 -2.14 -2.20 10.43
N LYS A 83 -1.38 -2.53 9.39
CA LYS A 83 -0.52 -1.57 8.66
C LYS A 83 -1.31 -0.37 8.14
N MET A 84 -2.56 -0.59 7.74
CA MET A 84 -3.41 0.49 7.25
C MET A 84 -3.96 1.36 8.39
N SER A 85 -4.32 0.78 9.54
CA SER A 85 -4.88 1.52 10.69
C SER A 85 -3.81 2.20 11.55
N GLU A 86 -2.59 1.64 11.64
CA GLU A 86 -1.50 2.10 12.50
C GLU A 86 -0.42 2.92 11.76
N LEU A 87 -0.78 3.61 10.67
CA LEU A 87 0.19 4.51 10.02
C LEU A 87 0.61 5.61 10.99
N GLU A 88 1.89 5.62 11.32
CA GLU A 88 2.50 6.67 12.13
C GLU A 88 2.40 8.03 11.44
N LYS A 89 2.47 9.12 12.22
CA LYS A 89 2.53 10.47 11.66
C LYS A 89 3.81 10.61 10.84
N PRO A 90 3.75 11.15 9.60
CA PRO A 90 4.92 11.28 8.77
C PRO A 90 5.96 12.24 9.37
N THR A 91 7.21 11.87 9.29
CA THR A 91 8.35 12.76 9.60
C THR A 91 8.85 13.36 8.31
N LEU A 92 8.35 14.55 7.96
CA LEU A 92 8.71 15.23 6.71
C LEU A 92 10.13 15.78 6.78
N THR A 93 10.97 15.36 5.85
CA THR A 93 12.35 15.81 5.65
C THR A 93 12.60 16.19 4.20
N ASP A 94 13.70 16.83 3.93
CA ASP A 94 14.17 17.12 2.58
C ASP A 94 14.81 15.86 2.01
N VAL A 95 14.18 15.27 1.00
CA VAL A 95 14.57 13.99 0.39
C VAL A 95 15.12 14.24 -1.02
N PRO A 96 16.40 13.91 -1.29
CA PRO A 96 16.94 13.89 -2.64
C PRO A 96 16.26 12.78 -3.46
N LEU A 97 15.27 13.15 -4.29
CA LEU A 97 14.43 12.17 -4.99
C LEU A 97 15.23 11.24 -5.89
N ARG A 98 16.29 11.75 -6.53
CA ARG A 98 17.15 10.93 -7.40
C ARG A 98 17.79 9.76 -6.65
N SER A 99 18.35 10.01 -5.46
CA SER A 99 18.96 8.97 -4.65
C SER A 99 17.96 7.90 -4.22
N LEU A 100 16.76 8.31 -3.85
CA LEU A 100 15.69 7.38 -3.47
C LEU A 100 15.23 6.52 -4.65
N LEU A 101 15.12 7.10 -5.85
CA LEU A 101 14.79 6.35 -7.07
C LEU A 101 15.91 5.37 -7.45
N ASP A 102 17.17 5.76 -7.30
CA ASP A 102 18.31 4.87 -7.58
C ASP A 102 18.31 3.63 -6.66
N GLU A 103 17.86 3.78 -5.40
CA GLU A 103 17.66 2.63 -4.48
C GLU A 103 16.56 1.70 -5.00
N VAL A 104 15.43 2.26 -5.45
CA VAL A 104 14.32 1.47 -6.01
C VAL A 104 14.73 0.77 -7.31
N CYS A 105 15.43 1.46 -8.20
CA CYS A 105 15.95 0.87 -9.45
C CYS A 105 16.87 -0.32 -9.17
N LYS A 106 17.76 -0.21 -8.17
CA LYS A 106 18.66 -1.31 -7.78
C LYS A 106 17.92 -2.52 -7.20
N ALA A 107 16.76 -2.31 -6.58
CA ALA A 107 15.94 -3.40 -6.02
C ALA A 107 15.21 -4.21 -7.11
N TYR A 108 15.06 -3.66 -8.33
CA TYR A 108 14.40 -4.29 -9.47
C TYR A 108 15.28 -4.20 -10.72
N PRO A 109 16.44 -4.88 -10.74
CA PRO A 109 17.41 -4.80 -11.84
C PRO A 109 16.92 -5.42 -13.14
N GLU A 110 15.85 -6.22 -13.09
CA GLU A 110 15.22 -6.84 -14.26
C GLU A 110 14.39 -5.86 -15.10
N LEU A 111 14.04 -4.68 -14.55
CA LEU A 111 13.27 -3.66 -15.24
C LEU A 111 14.18 -2.68 -15.98
N ALA A 112 13.79 -2.31 -17.20
CA ALA A 112 14.37 -1.17 -17.90
C ALA A 112 13.80 0.14 -17.31
N TRP A 113 14.67 1.01 -16.81
CA TRP A 113 14.30 2.26 -16.16
C TRP A 113 14.58 3.46 -17.05
N GLU A 114 13.57 4.30 -17.24
CA GLU A 114 13.70 5.61 -17.88
C GLU A 114 13.32 6.69 -16.84
N VAL A 115 14.31 7.37 -16.29
CA VAL A 115 14.11 8.35 -15.21
C VAL A 115 14.48 9.75 -15.70
N SER A 116 13.47 10.57 -15.97
CA SER A 116 13.56 11.96 -16.43
C SER A 116 13.14 12.92 -15.32
N ILE A 117 14.05 13.16 -14.39
CA ILE A 117 13.89 14.13 -13.28
C ILE A 117 15.16 14.97 -13.14
N PRO A 118 15.10 16.21 -12.63
CA PRO A 118 16.28 16.97 -12.26
C PRO A 118 17.15 16.18 -11.26
N SER A 119 18.47 16.23 -11.45
CA SER A 119 19.41 15.51 -10.57
C SER A 119 19.44 16.03 -9.14
N ASP A 120 19.12 17.30 -8.96
CA ASP A 120 19.10 18.05 -7.71
C ASP A 120 17.69 18.22 -7.11
N LEU A 121 16.71 17.52 -7.65
CA LEU A 121 15.32 17.60 -7.17
C LEU A 121 15.20 17.11 -5.73
N ILE A 122 14.84 18.03 -4.83
CA ILE A 122 14.52 17.77 -3.44
C ILE A 122 13.01 17.83 -3.27
N VAL A 123 12.44 16.86 -2.55
CA VAL A 123 11.03 16.81 -2.20
C VAL A 123 10.86 16.79 -0.69
N ARG A 124 9.80 17.41 -0.19
CA ARG A 124 9.46 17.40 1.23
C ARG A 124 8.57 16.20 1.54
N ALA A 125 9.14 15.15 2.14
CA ALA A 125 8.43 13.88 2.35
C ALA A 125 8.98 13.10 3.56
N ASP A 126 8.21 12.12 4.02
CA ASP A 126 8.73 11.02 4.83
C ASP A 126 9.41 10.01 3.90
N VAL A 127 10.72 9.85 4.05
CA VAL A 127 11.53 9.01 3.15
C VAL A 127 11.10 7.54 3.19
N GLY A 128 10.69 7.03 4.36
CA GLY A 128 10.24 5.66 4.53
C GLY A 128 8.91 5.41 3.81
N MET A 129 7.94 6.30 4.01
CA MET A 129 6.64 6.22 3.34
C MET A 129 6.77 6.39 1.83
N LEU A 130 7.55 7.37 1.35
CA LEU A 130 7.74 7.59 -0.08
C LEU A 130 8.45 6.40 -0.73
N ARG A 131 9.48 5.83 -0.08
CA ARG A 131 10.13 4.58 -0.54
C ARG A 131 9.13 3.44 -0.66
N GLN A 132 8.29 3.25 0.34
CA GLN A 132 7.28 2.19 0.33
C GLN A 132 6.24 2.37 -0.78
N VAL A 133 5.81 3.60 -1.05
CA VAL A 133 4.92 3.91 -2.19
C VAL A 133 5.57 3.52 -3.51
N LEU A 134 6.81 3.96 -3.74
CA LEU A 134 7.56 3.66 -4.97
C LEU A 134 7.77 2.15 -5.15
N MET A 135 8.21 1.45 -4.10
CA MET A 135 8.39 -0.01 -4.11
C MET A 135 7.09 -0.74 -4.41
N ASN A 136 5.96 -0.30 -3.82
CA ASN A 136 4.66 -0.92 -4.06
C ASN A 136 4.18 -0.73 -5.51
N LEU A 137 4.35 0.47 -6.08
CA LEU A 137 4.01 0.72 -7.48
C LEU A 137 4.87 -0.11 -8.42
N THR A 138 6.18 -0.21 -8.16
CA THR A 138 7.12 -1.04 -8.94
C THR A 138 6.77 -2.51 -8.84
N LYS A 139 6.50 -3.02 -7.64
CA LYS A 139 6.04 -4.40 -7.42
C LYS A 139 4.76 -4.69 -8.21
N ASN A 140 3.78 -3.79 -8.15
CA ASN A 140 2.53 -3.96 -8.90
C ASN A 140 2.76 -4.01 -10.42
N ALA A 141 3.68 -3.20 -10.94
CA ALA A 141 4.09 -3.22 -12.35
C ALA A 141 4.74 -4.56 -12.73
N THR A 142 5.71 -5.03 -11.94
CA THR A 142 6.39 -6.33 -12.15
C THR A 142 5.39 -7.49 -12.14
N GLU A 143 4.48 -7.51 -11.16
CA GLU A 143 3.42 -8.53 -11.06
C GLU A 143 2.42 -8.46 -12.23
N ALA A 144 2.27 -7.29 -12.87
CA ALA A 144 1.49 -7.11 -14.10
C ALA A 144 2.28 -7.44 -15.38
N GLY A 145 3.51 -7.97 -15.25
CA GLY A 145 4.36 -8.37 -16.34
C GLY A 145 5.09 -7.21 -17.02
N ALA A 146 5.26 -6.07 -16.36
CA ALA A 146 6.03 -4.95 -16.88
C ALA A 146 7.50 -5.32 -17.06
N ARG A 147 8.11 -4.78 -18.10
CA ARG A 147 9.54 -4.85 -18.39
C ARG A 147 10.20 -3.47 -18.36
N LYS A 148 9.39 -2.41 -18.39
CA LYS A 148 9.84 -1.03 -18.44
C LYS A 148 9.09 -0.19 -17.40
N MET A 149 9.82 0.68 -16.71
CA MET A 149 9.30 1.72 -15.85
C MET A 149 9.77 3.09 -16.35
N VAL A 150 8.85 4.04 -16.41
CA VAL A 150 9.11 5.42 -16.85
C VAL A 150 8.75 6.36 -15.71
N ILE A 151 9.69 7.20 -15.28
CA ILE A 151 9.47 8.20 -14.24
C ILE A 151 9.75 9.58 -14.82
N VAL A 152 8.75 10.45 -14.78
CA VAL A 152 8.84 11.83 -15.29
C VAL A 152 8.39 12.80 -14.21
N HIS A 153 9.18 13.84 -13.99
CA HIS A 153 8.80 14.96 -13.11
C HIS A 153 8.31 16.15 -13.92
N SER A 154 7.21 16.74 -13.50
CA SER A 154 6.69 17.99 -14.06
C SER A 154 6.00 18.80 -12.97
N SER A 155 6.57 19.97 -12.65
CA SER A 155 6.06 20.85 -11.58
C SER A 155 5.99 20.11 -10.22
N LEU A 156 4.82 19.97 -9.63
CA LEU A 156 4.60 19.26 -8.37
C LEU A 156 4.18 17.79 -8.57
N LEU A 157 4.24 17.28 -9.80
CA LEU A 157 3.76 15.96 -10.16
C LEU A 157 4.91 15.03 -10.55
N LEU A 158 4.89 13.83 -9.99
CA LEU A 158 5.74 12.73 -10.40
C LEU A 158 4.87 11.67 -11.08
N TYR A 159 5.12 11.46 -12.36
CA TYR A 159 4.45 10.45 -13.16
C TYR A 159 5.27 9.16 -13.13
N ILE A 160 4.62 8.05 -12.81
CA ILE A 160 5.24 6.72 -12.73
C ILE A 160 4.48 5.80 -13.66
N GLY A 161 5.04 5.56 -14.84
CA GLY A 161 4.47 4.74 -15.89
C GLY A 161 5.11 3.36 -15.98
N ASN A 162 4.36 2.39 -16.50
CA ASN A 162 4.86 1.07 -16.84
C ASN A 162 4.14 0.48 -18.07
N ASP A 163 4.80 -0.48 -18.73
CA ASP A 163 4.30 -1.21 -19.90
C ASP A 163 3.59 -2.54 -19.56
N GLY A 164 3.31 -2.81 -18.30
CA GLY A 164 2.59 -4.00 -17.83
C GLY A 164 1.15 -4.07 -18.35
N GLN A 165 0.44 -5.14 -18.00
CA GLN A 165 -0.95 -5.30 -18.41
C GLN A 165 -1.80 -4.07 -18.03
N PRO A 166 -2.62 -3.54 -18.96
CA PRO A 166 -3.48 -2.40 -18.69
C PRO A 166 -4.54 -2.74 -17.65
N ILE A 167 -4.93 -1.74 -16.86
CA ILE A 167 -5.99 -1.90 -15.87
C ILE A 167 -7.34 -1.83 -16.57
N PRO A 168 -8.19 -2.87 -16.48
CA PRO A 168 -9.53 -2.86 -17.04
C PRO A 168 -10.37 -1.68 -16.54
N ALA A 169 -11.22 -1.13 -17.41
CA ALA A 169 -12.00 0.08 -17.09
C ALA A 169 -12.89 -0.11 -15.87
N GLU A 170 -13.49 -1.28 -15.71
CA GLU A 170 -14.35 -1.66 -14.59
C GLU A 170 -13.61 -1.66 -13.24
N ASN A 171 -12.30 -1.87 -13.24
CA ASN A 171 -11.49 -1.96 -12.03
C ASN A 171 -10.90 -0.62 -11.59
N ARG A 172 -10.88 0.41 -12.48
CA ARG A 172 -10.22 1.70 -12.22
C ARG A 172 -10.77 2.42 -10.99
N GLN A 173 -12.09 2.40 -10.80
CA GLN A 173 -12.74 3.07 -9.66
C GLN A 173 -12.44 2.37 -8.33
N SER A 174 -12.18 1.07 -8.37
CA SER A 174 -11.94 0.24 -7.17
C SER A 174 -10.47 0.08 -6.81
N LEU A 175 -9.54 0.60 -7.62
CA LEU A 175 -8.09 0.40 -7.42
C LEU A 175 -7.56 0.79 -6.04
N PHE A 176 -8.14 1.84 -5.46
CA PHE A 176 -7.73 2.38 -4.16
C PHE A 176 -8.68 1.95 -3.03
N VAL A 177 -9.65 1.09 -3.32
CA VAL A 177 -10.51 0.50 -2.29
C VAL A 177 -9.71 -0.56 -1.55
N PRO A 178 -9.62 -0.50 -0.22
CA PRO A 178 -8.92 -1.52 0.55
C PRO A 178 -9.47 -2.93 0.26
N PHE A 179 -8.57 -3.91 0.20
CA PHE A 179 -8.86 -5.33 -0.07
C PHE A 179 -9.35 -5.64 -1.49
N PHE A 180 -9.49 -4.65 -2.35
CA PHE A 180 -9.78 -4.89 -3.75
C PHE A 180 -8.54 -5.45 -4.46
N THR A 181 -8.66 -6.64 -5.04
CA THR A 181 -7.61 -7.29 -5.83
C THR A 181 -8.19 -8.18 -6.90
N THR A 182 -7.54 -8.23 -8.04
CA THR A 182 -7.79 -9.18 -9.13
C THR A 182 -6.79 -10.33 -9.13
N LYS A 183 -5.81 -10.31 -8.22
CA LYS A 183 -4.74 -11.30 -8.10
C LYS A 183 -5.12 -12.37 -7.08
N ARG A 184 -4.85 -13.66 -7.38
CA ARG A 184 -5.14 -14.78 -6.47
C ARG A 184 -4.41 -14.68 -5.12
N SER A 185 -3.20 -14.14 -5.09
CA SER A 185 -2.35 -14.00 -3.89
C SER A 185 -2.18 -12.55 -3.42
N GLY A 186 -2.93 -11.61 -3.99
CA GLY A 186 -2.84 -10.19 -3.65
C GLY A 186 -3.66 -9.84 -2.41
N SER A 187 -3.09 -9.10 -1.47
CA SER A 187 -3.82 -8.59 -0.28
C SER A 187 -4.82 -7.47 -0.61
N GLY A 188 -4.72 -6.84 -1.79
CA GLY A 188 -5.55 -5.69 -2.19
C GLY A 188 -5.34 -4.41 -1.37
N ILE A 189 -4.24 -4.32 -0.60
CA ILE A 189 -3.99 -3.18 0.30
C ILE A 189 -2.92 -2.23 -0.23
N GLY A 190 -2.04 -2.72 -1.07
CA GLY A 190 -0.86 -1.94 -1.49
C GLY A 190 -1.21 -0.53 -2.00
N LEU A 191 -2.14 -0.42 -2.96
CA LEU A 191 -2.51 0.88 -3.52
C LEU A 191 -3.28 1.77 -2.55
N SER A 192 -4.21 1.21 -1.77
CA SER A 192 -4.94 1.96 -0.74
C SER A 192 -4.02 2.50 0.36
N LEU A 193 -3.06 1.68 0.80
CA LEU A 193 -2.02 2.07 1.77
C LEU A 193 -1.10 3.15 1.19
N SER A 194 -0.65 2.99 -0.05
CA SER A 194 0.18 3.98 -0.75
C SER A 194 -0.55 5.33 -0.86
N ARG A 195 -1.84 5.32 -1.22
CA ARG A 195 -2.65 6.53 -1.29
C ARG A 195 -2.78 7.20 0.08
N ARG A 196 -3.01 6.43 1.13
CA ARG A 196 -3.08 6.94 2.51
C ARG A 196 -1.75 7.54 2.96
N MET A 197 -0.61 6.89 2.68
CA MET A 197 0.73 7.43 2.96
C MET A 197 0.97 8.77 2.26
N MET A 198 0.58 8.89 0.98
CA MET A 198 0.70 10.15 0.26
C MET A 198 -0.20 11.23 0.86
N THR A 199 -1.46 10.90 1.17
CA THR A 199 -2.41 11.85 1.77
C THR A 199 -1.94 12.35 3.14
N GLN A 200 -1.38 11.49 3.99
CA GLN A 200 -0.84 11.91 5.29
C GLN A 200 0.35 12.88 5.18
N GLN A 201 1.08 12.83 4.07
CA GLN A 201 2.19 13.74 3.77
C GLN A 201 1.73 15.02 3.04
N GLY A 202 0.41 15.23 2.87
CA GLY A 202 -0.15 16.36 2.14
C GLY A 202 -0.09 16.20 0.61
N GLY A 203 0.30 15.02 0.12
CA GLY A 203 0.31 14.66 -1.29
C GLY A 203 -0.92 13.84 -1.71
N MET A 204 -0.91 13.35 -2.94
CA MET A 204 -1.96 12.49 -3.51
C MET A 204 -1.36 11.41 -4.39
N LEU A 205 -2.03 10.27 -4.50
CA LEU A 205 -1.73 9.21 -5.45
C LEU A 205 -2.99 8.92 -6.27
N GLU A 206 -2.88 9.05 -7.58
CA GLU A 206 -3.98 8.87 -8.53
C GLU A 206 -3.55 8.01 -9.72
N LEU A 207 -4.52 7.43 -10.41
CA LEU A 207 -4.32 6.81 -11.72
C LEU A 207 -4.52 7.89 -12.79
N ALA A 208 -3.55 8.04 -13.69
CA ALA A 208 -3.69 8.95 -14.83
C ALA A 208 -4.82 8.50 -15.76
N GLU A 209 -5.61 9.44 -16.27
CA GLU A 209 -6.63 9.16 -17.28
C GLU A 209 -5.98 8.65 -18.58
N LYS A 210 -4.87 9.29 -18.97
CA LYS A 210 -4.05 8.89 -20.12
C LYS A 210 -2.66 8.50 -19.62
N PRO A 211 -2.16 7.31 -19.97
CA PRO A 211 -0.81 6.91 -19.59
C PRO A 211 0.25 7.73 -20.34
N LEU A 212 1.48 7.71 -19.81
CA LEU A 212 2.65 8.24 -20.52
C LEU A 212 2.86 7.50 -21.85
N PRO A 213 3.57 8.11 -22.83
CA PRO A 213 3.97 7.42 -24.04
C PRO A 213 4.68 6.09 -23.73
N ASP A 214 4.41 5.07 -24.53
CA ASP A 214 4.94 3.70 -24.35
C ASP A 214 4.63 3.01 -23.02
N CYS A 215 3.68 3.56 -22.24
CA CYS A 215 3.18 2.97 -21.02
C CYS A 215 1.70 2.57 -21.18
N HIS A 216 1.29 1.52 -20.47
CA HIS A 216 -0.11 1.11 -20.40
C HIS A 216 -0.80 1.59 -19.12
N VAL A 217 -0.01 1.80 -18.06
CA VAL A 217 -0.47 2.29 -16.76
C VAL A 217 0.43 3.44 -16.33
N THR A 218 -0.14 4.50 -15.80
CA THR A 218 0.62 5.60 -15.19
C THR A 218 -0.07 6.06 -13.92
N PHE A 219 0.67 6.09 -12.83
CA PHE A 219 0.26 6.72 -11.57
C PHE A 219 0.85 8.13 -11.49
N ILE A 220 0.11 9.01 -10.82
CA ILE A 220 0.53 10.40 -10.56
C ILE A 220 0.65 10.56 -9.05
N LEU A 221 1.83 10.98 -8.59
CA LEU A 221 2.05 11.41 -7.22
C LEU A 221 2.16 12.92 -7.19
N THR A 222 1.34 13.57 -6.36
CA THR A 222 1.55 14.98 -6.00
C THR A 222 2.58 15.03 -4.88
N ILE A 223 3.67 15.75 -5.10
CA ILE A 223 4.79 15.90 -4.18
C ILE A 223 4.93 17.35 -3.74
N ALA A 224 5.31 17.58 -2.49
CA ALA A 224 5.68 18.92 -2.03
C ALA A 224 7.16 19.18 -2.31
N ILE A 225 7.46 20.39 -2.81
CA ILE A 225 8.83 20.88 -2.97
C ILE A 225 9.08 21.88 -1.83
N PRO A 226 10.27 21.88 -1.20
CA PRO A 226 10.63 22.82 -0.12
C PRO A 226 10.50 24.28 -0.50
#